data_f8b3e4de2a97c0f9e352d6de78015139
#
_entry.id   f8b3e4de2a97c0f9e352d6de78015139
#
_cell.length_a   1.000
_cell.length_b   1.000
_cell.length_c   1.000
_cell.angle_alpha   90.00
_cell.angle_beta   90.00
_cell.angle_gamma   90.00
#
_symmetry.space_group_name_H-M   'P 1'
#
loop_
_entity.id
_entity.type
_entity.pdbx_description
1 polymer ?
#
loop_
_entity_poly.entity_id
_entity_poly.type
_entity_poly.pdbx_seq_one_letter_code
_entity_poly.pdbx_strand_id
1 'polypeptide(L)'
;QMFSEALDAGKTPQQFVNDMKAKGVNIQGIGHLVKSIHNPDMRVTIIKNYAKKNFKKTPILDYALEVEKITTSKRDNLILNVDGCIGVCFADMLRNEMPKEEADEYIKMGALNGLFVLGRSIGLIGHYLDQKRLKQGLYRHPWDDITYMLPEK
;
A
#
# COMPACT_ATOMS: atom_id res chain seq x y z
N GLN A 1 6.77 2.94 6.55
CA GLN A 1 7.97 3.60 7.08
C GLN A 1 7.77 5.11 7.18
N MET A 2 7.52 5.87 6.07
CA MET A 2 7.41 7.36 6.09
C MET A 2 6.41 7.90 7.12
N PHE A 3 5.21 7.30 7.23
CA PHE A 3 4.19 7.75 8.18
C PHE A 3 4.59 7.48 9.63
N SER A 4 5.15 6.30 9.93
CA SER A 4 5.59 5.95 11.28
C SER A 4 6.75 6.83 11.74
N GLU A 5 7.72 7.10 10.88
CA GLU A 5 8.84 8.00 11.18
C GLU A 5 8.39 9.44 11.42
N ALA A 6 7.43 9.94 10.62
CA ALA A 6 6.90 11.29 10.81
C ALA A 6 6.11 11.42 12.12
N LEU A 7 5.30 10.41 12.44
CA LEU A 7 4.55 10.34 13.70
C LEU A 7 5.51 10.28 14.90
N ASP A 8 6.53 9.43 14.84
CA ASP A 8 7.53 9.27 15.92
C ASP A 8 8.36 10.54 16.12
N ALA A 9 8.60 11.29 15.05
CA ALA A 9 9.27 12.60 15.12
C ALA A 9 8.34 13.72 15.63
N GLY A 10 7.10 13.43 16.02
CA GLY A 10 6.13 14.41 16.50
C GLY A 10 5.67 15.41 15.45
N LYS A 11 5.86 15.13 14.16
CA LYS A 11 5.40 16.02 13.08
C LYS A 11 3.89 15.97 12.94
N THR A 12 3.25 17.12 12.85
CA THR A 12 1.84 17.15 12.44
C THR A 12 1.68 16.67 10.99
N PRO A 13 0.52 16.13 10.60
CA PRO A 13 0.25 15.73 9.21
C PRO A 13 0.51 16.86 8.20
N GLN A 14 0.20 18.11 8.56
CA GLN A 14 0.45 19.27 7.70
C GLN A 14 1.95 19.56 7.53
N GLN A 15 2.73 19.48 8.62
CA GLN A 15 4.19 19.64 8.54
C GLN A 15 4.81 18.56 7.67
N PHE A 16 4.38 17.31 7.85
CA PHE A 16 4.87 16.19 7.04
C PHE A 16 4.60 16.40 5.54
N VAL A 17 3.37 16.79 5.17
CA VAL A 17 3.02 17.07 3.76
C VAL A 17 3.85 18.22 3.19
N ASN A 18 4.06 19.27 3.99
CA ASN A 18 4.86 20.43 3.56
C ASN A 18 6.35 20.05 3.39
N ASP A 19 6.91 19.26 4.30
CA ASP A 19 8.29 18.77 4.22
C ASP A 19 8.51 17.92 2.96
N MET A 20 7.57 17.01 2.66
CA MET A 20 7.65 16.17 1.46
C MET A 20 7.57 17.01 0.19
N LYS A 21 6.68 17.99 0.17
CA LYS A 21 6.58 18.96 -0.94
C LYS A 21 7.87 19.77 -1.13
N ALA A 22 8.43 20.28 -0.05
CA ALA A 22 9.68 21.06 -0.09
C ALA A 22 10.87 20.24 -0.60
N LYS A 23 10.89 18.95 -0.30
CA LYS A 23 11.92 18.01 -0.78
C LYS A 23 11.66 17.50 -2.20
N GLY A 24 10.52 17.81 -2.82
CA GLY A 24 10.14 17.25 -4.11
C GLY A 24 9.90 15.72 -4.09
N VAL A 25 9.58 15.14 -2.91
CA VAL A 25 9.43 13.70 -2.70
C VAL A 25 7.95 13.34 -2.62
N ASN A 26 7.52 12.37 -3.40
CA ASN A 26 6.17 11.83 -3.32
C ASN A 26 5.96 11.04 -2.02
N ILE A 27 4.81 11.24 -1.38
CA ILE A 27 4.41 10.45 -0.21
C ILE A 27 3.99 9.05 -0.69
N GLN A 28 4.80 8.06 -0.36
CA GLN A 28 4.50 6.67 -0.72
C GLN A 28 3.20 6.21 -0.05
N GLY A 29 2.34 5.57 -0.83
CA GLY A 29 1.03 5.13 -0.36
C GLY A 29 -0.08 6.19 -0.52
N ILE A 30 0.23 7.40 -1.01
CA ILE A 30 -0.74 8.43 -1.37
C ILE A 30 -0.81 8.58 -2.88
N GLY A 31 -2.03 8.61 -3.40
CA GLY A 31 -2.32 8.80 -4.82
C GLY A 31 -2.77 7.53 -5.54
N HIS A 32 -3.67 7.71 -6.50
CA HIS A 32 -4.19 6.63 -7.34
C HIS A 32 -4.50 7.16 -8.74
N LEU A 33 -4.29 6.32 -9.78
CA LEU A 33 -4.54 6.71 -11.17
C LEU A 33 -6.04 6.79 -11.51
N VAL A 34 -6.86 5.90 -10.91
CA VAL A 34 -8.27 5.73 -11.26
C VAL A 34 -9.21 6.02 -10.09
N LYS A 35 -8.76 5.77 -8.84
CA LYS A 35 -9.55 5.94 -7.63
C LYS A 35 -9.39 7.34 -7.07
N SER A 36 -10.45 7.84 -6.41
CA SER A 36 -10.51 9.16 -5.80
C SER A 36 -11.50 9.16 -4.63
N ILE A 37 -11.68 10.30 -3.97
CA ILE A 37 -12.72 10.47 -2.94
C ILE A 37 -14.14 10.19 -3.47
N HIS A 38 -14.37 10.39 -4.78
CA HIS A 38 -15.66 10.14 -5.44
C HIS A 38 -15.81 8.71 -5.96
N ASN A 39 -14.71 7.99 -6.10
CA ASN A 39 -14.66 6.58 -6.51
C ASN A 39 -13.68 5.81 -5.60
N PRO A 40 -14.04 5.57 -4.32
CA PRO A 40 -13.13 4.99 -3.33
C PRO A 40 -12.73 3.56 -3.66
N ASP A 41 -11.54 3.17 -3.21
CA ASP A 41 -11.09 1.78 -3.28
C ASP A 41 -11.71 0.96 -2.14
N MET A 42 -12.60 0.05 -2.46
CA MET A 42 -13.29 -0.79 -1.48
C MET A 42 -12.33 -1.65 -0.65
N ARG A 43 -11.17 -2.02 -1.20
CA ARG A 43 -10.14 -2.76 -0.46
C ARG A 43 -9.62 -1.93 0.71
N VAL A 44 -9.35 -0.64 0.49
CA VAL A 44 -8.95 0.30 1.54
C VAL A 44 -10.03 0.42 2.61
N THR A 45 -11.29 0.54 2.19
CA THR A 45 -12.42 0.63 3.13
C THR A 45 -12.53 -0.61 4.02
N ILE A 46 -12.42 -1.81 3.45
CA ILE A 46 -12.50 -3.07 4.17
C ILE A 46 -11.34 -3.19 5.17
N ILE A 47 -10.10 -2.98 4.72
CA ILE A 47 -8.88 -3.12 5.55
C ILE A 47 -8.89 -2.10 6.69
N LYS A 48 -9.18 -0.84 6.39
CA LYS A 48 -9.30 0.24 7.39
C LYS A 48 -10.33 -0.09 8.46
N ASN A 49 -11.53 -0.50 8.06
CA ASN A 49 -12.60 -0.83 8.99
C ASN A 49 -12.26 -2.04 9.85
N TYR A 50 -11.60 -3.06 9.27
CA TYR A 50 -11.11 -4.22 10.01
C TYR A 50 -10.07 -3.81 11.06
N ALA A 51 -9.06 -3.01 10.68
CA ALA A 51 -8.04 -2.54 11.60
C ALA A 51 -8.64 -1.72 12.76
N LYS A 52 -9.54 -0.78 12.44
CA LYS A 52 -10.23 0.04 13.44
C LYS A 52 -11.07 -0.77 14.43
N LYS A 53 -11.66 -1.88 13.98
CA LYS A 53 -12.50 -2.74 14.84
C LYS A 53 -11.68 -3.69 15.70
N ASN A 54 -10.55 -4.18 15.21
CA ASN A 54 -9.87 -5.35 15.78
C ASN A 54 -8.52 -5.02 16.42
N PHE A 55 -7.85 -3.92 16.05
CA PHE A 55 -6.57 -3.55 16.64
C PHE A 55 -6.77 -2.76 17.93
N LYS A 56 -5.87 -2.95 18.89
CA LYS A 56 -5.88 -2.21 20.15
C LYS A 56 -5.70 -0.70 19.96
N LYS A 57 -4.80 -0.32 19.04
CA LYS A 57 -4.49 1.07 18.66
C LYS A 57 -4.16 1.14 17.17
N THR A 58 -4.45 2.28 16.54
CA THR A 58 -4.18 2.51 15.11
C THR A 58 -3.57 3.90 14.85
N PRO A 59 -2.52 4.31 15.60
CA PRO A 59 -2.00 5.68 15.50
C PRO A 59 -1.39 5.99 14.13
N ILE A 60 -0.74 5.03 13.48
CA ILE A 60 -0.12 5.24 12.16
C ILE A 60 -1.19 5.33 11.07
N LEU A 61 -2.21 4.48 11.15
CA LEU A 61 -3.38 4.57 10.26
C LEU A 61 -4.11 5.91 10.44
N ASP A 62 -4.33 6.33 11.69
CA ASP A 62 -5.00 7.61 11.97
C ASP A 62 -4.22 8.79 11.39
N TYR A 63 -2.91 8.78 11.59
CA TYR A 63 -2.02 9.78 11.02
C TYR A 63 -2.09 9.79 9.48
N ALA A 64 -2.07 8.63 8.84
CA ALA A 64 -2.17 8.53 7.39
C ALA A 64 -3.51 9.04 6.85
N LEU A 65 -4.61 8.81 7.56
CA LEU A 65 -5.93 9.33 7.20
C LEU A 65 -6.01 10.87 7.33
N GLU A 66 -5.33 11.46 8.32
CA GLU A 66 -5.23 12.92 8.41
C GLU A 66 -4.36 13.49 7.27
N VAL A 67 -3.28 12.81 6.88
CA VAL A 67 -2.49 13.17 5.69
C VAL A 67 -3.36 13.09 4.43
N GLU A 68 -4.16 12.03 4.27
CA GLU A 68 -5.11 11.89 3.15
C GLU A 68 -6.05 13.08 3.04
N LYS A 69 -6.65 13.55 4.15
CA LYS A 69 -7.53 14.74 4.14
C LYS A 69 -6.81 15.98 3.58
N ILE A 70 -5.55 16.17 3.95
CA ILE A 70 -4.74 17.31 3.48
C ILE A 70 -4.40 17.16 2.00
N THR A 71 -4.03 15.97 1.55
CA THR A 71 -3.63 15.76 0.16
C THR A 71 -4.82 15.80 -0.78
N THR A 72 -5.97 15.24 -0.38
CA THR A 72 -7.21 15.26 -1.18
C THR A 72 -7.84 16.64 -1.29
N SER A 73 -7.58 17.57 -0.34
CA SER A 73 -7.97 18.97 -0.50
C SER A 73 -7.30 19.67 -1.68
N LYS A 74 -6.18 19.13 -2.18
CA LYS A 74 -5.46 19.66 -3.35
C LYS A 74 -5.86 18.97 -4.65
N ARG A 75 -6.03 17.64 -4.59
CA ARG A 75 -6.44 16.81 -5.74
C ARG A 75 -7.18 15.58 -5.20
N ASP A 76 -8.35 15.34 -5.70
CA ASP A 76 -9.29 14.29 -5.23
C ASP A 76 -8.78 12.85 -5.35
N ASN A 77 -7.78 12.62 -6.20
CA ASN A 77 -7.14 11.31 -6.38
C ASN A 77 -5.89 11.09 -5.50
N LEU A 78 -5.50 12.06 -4.66
CA LEU A 78 -4.40 11.90 -3.69
C LEU A 78 -4.88 11.24 -2.40
N ILE A 79 -5.61 10.14 -2.55
CA ILE A 79 -6.13 9.28 -1.48
C ILE A 79 -5.05 8.33 -0.96
N LEU A 80 -5.26 7.79 0.23
CA LEU A 80 -4.50 6.63 0.73
C LEU A 80 -4.84 5.42 -0.14
N ASN A 81 -3.89 4.94 -0.91
CA ASN A 81 -4.08 3.78 -1.77
C ASN A 81 -3.97 2.45 -0.99
N VAL A 82 -4.27 1.33 -1.65
CA VAL A 82 -4.30 0.03 -0.98
C VAL A 82 -2.94 -0.37 -0.40
N ASP A 83 -1.85 -0.06 -1.08
CA ASP A 83 -0.49 -0.40 -0.61
C ASP A 83 -0.13 0.42 0.63
N GLY A 84 -0.45 1.73 0.62
CA GLY A 84 -0.31 2.60 1.78
C GLY A 84 -1.16 2.13 2.96
N CYS A 85 -2.43 1.78 2.72
CA CYS A 85 -3.35 1.29 3.74
C CYS A 85 -2.84 -0.01 4.39
N ILE A 86 -2.43 -1.00 3.58
CA ILE A 86 -1.83 -2.24 4.08
C ILE A 86 -0.57 -1.93 4.89
N GLY A 87 0.30 -1.05 4.38
CA GLY A 87 1.55 -0.69 5.04
C GLY A 87 1.36 -0.07 6.42
N VAL A 88 0.44 0.89 6.57
CA VAL A 88 0.20 1.54 7.87
C VAL A 88 -0.53 0.60 8.83
N CYS A 89 -1.50 -0.19 8.36
CA CYS A 89 -2.17 -1.19 9.19
C CYS A 89 -1.20 -2.28 9.67
N PHE A 90 -0.29 -2.74 8.80
CA PHE A 90 0.72 -3.72 9.17
C PHE A 90 1.68 -3.17 10.22
N ALA A 91 2.11 -1.91 10.09
CA ALA A 91 2.95 -1.25 11.07
C ALA A 91 2.24 -1.10 12.43
N ASP A 92 0.95 -0.70 12.44
CA ASP A 92 0.15 -0.64 13.66
C ASP A 92 -0.01 -2.04 14.28
N MET A 93 -0.26 -3.07 13.48
CA MET A 93 -0.38 -4.45 13.94
C MET A 93 0.91 -4.90 14.65
N LEU A 94 2.06 -4.71 14.03
CA LEU A 94 3.34 -5.08 14.64
C LEU A 94 3.57 -4.33 15.95
N ARG A 95 3.37 -3.01 15.98
CA ARG A 95 3.55 -2.19 17.19
C ARG A 95 2.52 -2.45 18.28
N ASN A 96 1.43 -3.15 17.99
CA ASN A 96 0.48 -3.62 19.01
C ASN A 96 0.91 -4.94 19.66
N GLU A 97 1.68 -5.77 18.97
CA GLU A 97 1.99 -7.14 19.38
C GLU A 97 3.44 -7.31 19.87
N MET A 98 4.34 -6.36 19.55
CA MET A 98 5.75 -6.42 19.93
C MET A 98 6.30 -5.03 20.28
N PRO A 99 7.49 -4.93 20.96
CA PRO A 99 8.16 -3.66 21.20
C PRO A 99 8.39 -2.87 19.91
N LYS A 100 8.31 -1.54 20.03
CA LYS A 100 8.43 -0.62 18.86
C LYS A 100 9.71 -0.84 18.08
N GLU A 101 10.83 -1.03 18.77
CA GLU A 101 12.15 -1.21 18.18
C GLU A 101 12.19 -2.45 17.30
N GLU A 102 11.66 -3.55 17.80
CA GLU A 102 11.54 -4.81 17.06
C GLU A 102 10.60 -4.69 15.87
N ALA A 103 9.44 -4.08 16.05
CA ALA A 103 8.49 -3.81 14.97
C ALA A 103 9.14 -2.98 13.85
N ASP A 104 9.91 -1.95 14.21
CA ASP A 104 10.59 -1.08 13.27
C ASP A 104 11.70 -1.82 12.50
N GLU A 105 12.38 -2.80 13.11
CA GLU A 105 13.32 -3.68 12.41
C GLU A 105 12.64 -4.53 11.36
N TYR A 106 11.51 -5.18 11.68
CA TYR A 106 10.72 -5.92 10.68
C TYR A 106 10.26 -5.05 9.52
N ILE A 107 9.83 -3.82 9.80
CA ILE A 107 9.44 -2.86 8.76
C ILE A 107 10.64 -2.51 7.87
N LYS A 108 11.81 -2.25 8.44
CA LYS A 108 13.05 -1.93 7.70
C LYS A 108 13.55 -3.10 6.87
N MET A 109 13.44 -4.33 7.36
CA MET A 109 13.78 -5.54 6.62
C MET A 109 12.83 -5.81 5.43
N GLY A 110 11.73 -5.08 5.34
CA GLY A 110 10.78 -5.24 4.26
C GLY A 110 9.81 -6.42 4.45
N ALA A 111 9.50 -6.80 5.70
CA ALA A 111 8.55 -7.88 6.01
C ALA A 111 7.19 -7.73 5.30
N LEU A 112 6.75 -6.49 5.06
CA LEU A 112 5.55 -6.19 4.28
C LEU A 112 5.65 -6.74 2.85
N ASN A 113 6.82 -6.71 2.22
CA ASN A 113 7.01 -7.25 0.88
C ASN A 113 6.76 -8.77 0.85
N GLY A 114 7.04 -9.47 1.95
CA GLY A 114 6.73 -10.90 2.12
C GLY A 114 5.23 -11.19 1.97
N LEU A 115 4.35 -10.31 2.44
CA LEU A 115 2.90 -10.45 2.26
C LEU A 115 2.49 -10.35 0.79
N PHE A 116 3.10 -9.44 0.04
CA PHE A 116 2.85 -9.34 -1.41
C PHE A 116 3.36 -10.57 -2.16
N VAL A 117 4.53 -11.10 -1.80
CA VAL A 117 5.06 -12.35 -2.37
C VAL A 117 4.12 -13.50 -2.07
N LEU A 118 3.68 -13.65 -0.82
CA LEU A 118 2.73 -14.68 -0.41
C LEU A 118 1.41 -14.59 -1.20
N GLY A 119 0.82 -13.41 -1.29
CA GLY A 119 -0.42 -13.19 -2.04
C GLY A 119 -0.29 -13.55 -3.52
N ARG A 120 0.83 -13.17 -4.17
CA ARG A 120 1.11 -13.56 -5.56
C ARG A 120 1.32 -15.06 -5.71
N SER A 121 2.04 -15.71 -4.77
CA SER A 121 2.27 -17.15 -4.79
C SER A 121 0.97 -17.93 -4.69
N ILE A 122 0.06 -17.52 -3.80
CA ILE A 122 -1.29 -18.12 -3.68
C ILE A 122 -2.07 -17.94 -5.00
N GLY A 123 -2.01 -16.75 -5.60
CA GLY A 123 -2.64 -16.47 -6.88
C GLY A 123 -2.10 -17.35 -8.02
N LEU A 124 -0.78 -17.53 -8.10
CA LEU A 124 -0.14 -18.40 -9.08
C LEU A 124 -0.55 -19.87 -8.92
N ILE A 125 -0.60 -20.35 -7.68
CA ILE A 125 -1.08 -21.73 -7.38
C ILE A 125 -2.53 -21.89 -7.83
N GLY A 126 -3.40 -20.96 -7.47
CA GLY A 126 -4.80 -20.97 -7.87
C GLY A 126 -4.96 -21.00 -9.39
N HIS A 127 -4.25 -20.12 -10.08
CA HIS A 127 -4.27 -20.05 -11.54
C HIS A 127 -3.77 -21.33 -12.22
N TYR A 128 -2.70 -21.93 -11.69
CA TYR A 128 -2.21 -23.22 -12.16
C TYR A 128 -3.27 -24.34 -12.01
N LEU A 129 -3.91 -24.41 -10.83
CA LEU A 129 -4.96 -25.41 -10.57
C LEU A 129 -6.17 -25.20 -11.49
N ASP A 130 -6.58 -23.94 -11.73
CA ASP A 130 -7.68 -23.61 -12.64
C ASP A 130 -7.35 -24.02 -14.08
N GLN A 131 -6.14 -23.73 -14.56
CA GLN A 131 -5.73 -24.18 -15.90
C GLN A 131 -5.77 -25.70 -16.04
N LYS A 132 -5.31 -26.44 -15.01
CA LYS A 132 -5.40 -27.90 -14.99
C LYS A 132 -6.86 -28.38 -15.02
N ARG A 133 -7.71 -27.81 -14.20
CA ARG A 133 -9.15 -28.14 -14.14
C ARG A 133 -9.84 -27.86 -15.48
N LEU A 134 -9.55 -26.74 -16.12
CA LEU A 134 -10.11 -26.34 -17.40
C LEU A 134 -9.44 -27.00 -18.60
N LYS A 135 -8.44 -27.87 -18.37
CA LYS A 135 -7.64 -28.53 -19.42
C LYS A 135 -7.01 -27.54 -20.41
N GLN A 136 -6.66 -26.34 -19.94
CA GLN A 136 -5.97 -25.33 -20.72
C GLN A 136 -4.46 -25.55 -20.63
N GLY A 137 -3.79 -25.40 -21.78
CA GLY A 137 -2.32 -25.43 -21.85
C GLY A 137 -1.69 -24.15 -21.36
N LEU A 138 -0.38 -24.07 -21.48
CA LEU A 138 0.37 -22.85 -21.18
C LEU A 138 -0.08 -21.73 -22.13
N TYR A 139 -0.60 -20.63 -21.55
CA TYR A 139 -0.88 -19.44 -22.31
C TYR A 139 0.43 -18.84 -22.87
N ARG A 140 0.42 -18.56 -24.15
CA ARG A 140 1.50 -17.83 -24.82
C ARG A 140 0.92 -16.58 -25.45
N HIS A 141 1.47 -15.45 -25.08
CA HIS A 141 1.05 -14.18 -25.65
C HIS A 141 1.46 -14.14 -27.14
N PRO A 142 0.56 -13.74 -28.05
CA PRO A 142 0.92 -13.55 -29.47
C PRO A 142 2.11 -12.59 -29.62
N TRP A 143 3.01 -12.88 -30.56
CA TRP A 143 4.20 -12.05 -30.76
C TRP A 143 3.89 -10.61 -31.13
N ASP A 144 2.86 -10.39 -31.91
CA ASP A 144 2.35 -9.10 -32.36
C ASP A 144 1.69 -8.27 -31.27
N ASP A 145 1.31 -8.90 -30.16
CA ASP A 145 0.78 -8.24 -28.96
C ASP A 145 1.86 -7.90 -27.92
N ILE A 146 3.12 -8.30 -28.14
CA ILE A 146 4.23 -7.99 -27.23
C ILE A 146 4.66 -6.55 -27.43
N THR A 147 4.41 -5.72 -26.42
CA THR A 147 4.61 -4.27 -26.49
C THR A 147 6.05 -3.79 -26.27
N TYR A 148 7.00 -4.65 -25.91
CA TYR A 148 8.39 -4.20 -25.97
C TYR A 148 8.94 -4.31 -27.38
N MET A 149 8.91 -3.22 -28.03
CA MET A 149 9.68 -3.02 -29.24
C MET A 149 11.14 -2.80 -28.85
N LEU A 150 12.01 -3.71 -29.22
CA LEU A 150 13.44 -3.37 -29.27
C LEU A 150 13.61 -2.30 -30.34
N PRO A 151 14.33 -1.19 -30.06
CA PRO A 151 14.60 -0.23 -31.12
C PRO A 151 15.32 -0.96 -32.27
N GLU A 152 14.82 -0.79 -33.47
CA GLU A 152 15.49 -1.25 -34.69
C GLU A 152 16.92 -0.69 -34.69
N LYS A 153 17.89 -1.56 -34.92
CA LYS A 153 19.30 -1.18 -35.02
C LYS A 153 19.57 -0.40 -36.31
#